data_799dc41c66137438e509618411e40259
#
_entry.id   799dc41c66137438e509618411e40259
#
_cell.length_a   1.000
_cell.length_b   1.000
_cell.length_c   1.000
_cell.angle_alpha   90.00
_cell.angle_beta   90.00
_cell.angle_gamma   90.00
#
_symmetry.space_group_name_H-M   'P 1'
#
loop_
_entity.id
_entity.type
_entity.pdbx_description
1 polymer ?
#
loop_
_entity_poly.entity_id
_entity_poly.type
_entity_poly.pdbx_seq_one_letter_code
_entity_poly.pdbx_strand_id
1 'polypeptide(L)'
;MEAACRGASEAGGHTVGILPGEHHSAANDYVDTAIATGLGHARNALVVMNGDAAIAVSGSGGTLSEVGFASVYDRPIAGIGAPDAPHVADVETPAAAVAYVEDNADC
;
A
#
# COMPACT_ATOMS: atom_id res chain seq x y z
N MET A 1 -8.46 0.94 -4.06
CA MET A 1 -7.18 1.38 -4.62
C MET A 1 -7.30 2.52 -5.64
N GLU A 2 -8.37 2.54 -6.42
CA GLU A 2 -8.58 3.60 -7.40
C GLU A 2 -8.64 5.00 -6.76
N ALA A 3 -9.31 5.14 -5.62
CA ALA A 3 -9.40 6.43 -4.92
C ALA A 3 -8.03 6.93 -4.45
N ALA A 4 -7.17 6.06 -3.98
CA ALA A 4 -5.81 6.42 -3.56
C ALA A 4 -4.97 6.87 -4.76
N CYS A 5 -5.04 6.15 -5.87
CA CYS A 5 -4.33 6.52 -7.10
C CYS A 5 -4.83 7.86 -7.65
N ARG A 6 -6.14 8.07 -7.64
CA ARG A 6 -6.74 9.32 -8.09
C ARG A 6 -6.26 10.50 -7.24
N GLY A 7 -6.27 10.36 -5.92
CA GLY A 7 -5.80 11.41 -5.02
C GLY A 7 -4.32 11.75 -5.23
N ALA A 8 -3.48 10.74 -5.37
CA ALA A 8 -2.06 10.93 -5.65
C ALA A 8 -1.84 11.63 -6.99
N SER A 9 -2.56 11.22 -8.02
CA SER A 9 -2.46 11.80 -9.36
C SER A 9 -2.92 13.26 -9.38
N GLU A 10 -4.02 13.59 -8.71
CA GLU A 10 -4.52 14.96 -8.61
C GLU A 10 -3.56 15.89 -7.88
N ALA A 11 -2.77 15.35 -6.96
CA ALA A 11 -1.75 16.11 -6.24
C ALA A 11 -0.40 16.17 -6.97
N GLY A 12 -0.31 15.64 -8.18
CA GLY A 12 0.91 15.64 -9.00
C GLY A 12 1.88 14.51 -8.70
N GLY A 13 1.48 13.50 -7.93
CA GLY A 13 2.31 12.33 -7.63
C GLY A 13 2.26 11.30 -8.76
N HIS A 14 3.33 10.53 -8.89
CA HIS A 14 3.38 9.40 -9.82
C HIS A 14 2.83 8.14 -9.13
N THR A 15 1.93 7.43 -9.81
CA THR A 15 1.30 6.22 -9.28
C THR A 15 1.85 4.96 -9.95
N VAL A 16 2.21 3.98 -9.14
CA VAL A 16 2.68 2.68 -9.60
C VAL A 16 1.73 1.61 -9.09
N GLY A 17 1.09 0.88 -10.01
CA GLY A 17 0.22 -0.23 -9.66
C GLY A 17 0.96 -1.55 -9.81
N ILE A 18 1.09 -2.30 -8.73
CA ILE A 18 1.68 -3.64 -8.74
C ILE A 18 0.52 -4.64 -8.77
N LEU A 19 0.27 -5.20 -9.94
CA LEU A 19 -0.93 -5.99 -10.22
C LEU A 19 -0.69 -7.48 -9.98
N PRO A 20 -1.72 -8.20 -9.47
CA PRO A 20 -1.59 -9.64 -9.24
C PRO A 20 -1.62 -10.47 -10.53
N GLY A 21 -2.26 -9.95 -11.59
CA GLY A 21 -2.47 -10.65 -12.83
C GLY A 21 -1.36 -10.46 -13.85
N GLU A 22 -1.64 -10.91 -15.08
CA GLU A 22 -0.68 -10.93 -16.18
C GLU A 22 -0.85 -9.76 -17.16
N HIS A 23 -1.88 -8.92 -16.99
CA HIS A 23 -2.24 -7.88 -17.96
C HIS A 23 -2.22 -6.48 -17.35
N HIS A 24 -1.48 -5.58 -17.96
CA HIS A 24 -1.44 -4.16 -17.59
C HIS A 24 -2.81 -3.49 -17.67
N SER A 25 -3.67 -3.96 -18.57
CA SER A 25 -5.02 -3.41 -18.78
C SER A 25 -5.96 -3.57 -17.58
N ALA A 26 -5.58 -4.40 -16.59
CA ALA A 26 -6.33 -4.54 -15.35
C ALA A 26 -6.14 -3.35 -14.39
N ALA A 27 -5.15 -2.49 -14.64
CA ALA A 27 -4.92 -1.29 -13.82
C ALA A 27 -6.06 -0.27 -14.01
N ASN A 28 -6.37 0.47 -12.94
CA ASN A 28 -7.34 1.56 -13.04
C ASN A 28 -6.74 2.74 -13.82
N ASP A 29 -7.60 3.68 -14.23
CA ASP A 29 -7.23 4.80 -15.12
C ASP A 29 -6.23 5.79 -14.48
N TYR A 30 -6.07 5.77 -13.16
CA TYR A 30 -5.20 6.68 -12.43
C TYR A 30 -3.81 6.11 -12.15
N VAL A 31 -3.51 4.91 -12.64
CA VAL A 31 -2.19 4.29 -12.50
C VAL A 31 -1.31 4.76 -13.66
N ASP A 32 -0.21 5.42 -13.32
CA ASP A 32 0.76 5.90 -14.32
C ASP A 32 1.65 4.79 -14.85
N THR A 33 2.14 3.93 -13.97
CA THR A 33 2.98 2.80 -14.32
C THR A 33 2.35 1.52 -13.78
N ALA A 34 1.98 0.60 -14.66
CA ALA A 34 1.41 -0.68 -14.29
C ALA A 34 2.47 -1.78 -14.42
N ILE A 35 2.64 -2.56 -13.36
CA ILE A 35 3.54 -3.71 -13.33
C ILE A 35 2.69 -4.96 -13.17
N ALA A 36 2.57 -5.77 -14.22
CA ALA A 36 1.88 -7.04 -14.18
C ALA A 36 2.85 -8.11 -13.66
N THR A 37 2.52 -8.72 -12.53
CA THR A 37 3.41 -9.69 -11.88
C THR A 37 3.06 -11.14 -12.19
N GLY A 38 1.79 -11.44 -12.41
CA GLY A 38 1.32 -12.82 -12.54
C GLY A 38 1.45 -13.65 -11.27
N LEU A 39 1.71 -13.02 -10.13
CA LEU A 39 2.00 -13.71 -8.86
C LEU A 39 0.79 -13.88 -7.95
N GLY A 40 -0.39 -13.36 -8.36
CA GLY A 40 -1.56 -13.38 -7.49
C GLY A 40 -1.30 -12.65 -6.18
N HIS A 41 -1.71 -13.22 -5.06
CA HIS A 41 -1.53 -12.59 -3.75
C HIS A 41 -0.06 -12.45 -3.33
N ALA A 42 0.85 -13.20 -3.90
CA ALA A 42 2.27 -13.09 -3.58
C ALA A 42 2.86 -11.71 -3.97
N ARG A 43 2.19 -10.97 -4.87
CA ARG A 43 2.58 -9.58 -5.22
C ARG A 43 2.52 -8.63 -4.04
N ASN A 44 1.79 -8.98 -2.97
CA ASN A 44 1.66 -8.14 -1.77
C ASN A 44 3.03 -7.90 -1.10
N ALA A 45 3.93 -8.87 -1.17
CA ALA A 45 5.30 -8.69 -0.68
C ALA A 45 6.03 -7.59 -1.46
N LEU A 46 5.83 -7.53 -2.77
CA LEU A 46 6.47 -6.52 -3.61
C LEU A 46 5.97 -5.11 -3.31
N VAL A 47 4.70 -4.97 -2.99
CA VAL A 47 4.11 -3.67 -2.62
C VAL A 47 4.83 -3.11 -1.39
N VAL A 48 4.93 -3.90 -0.35
CA VAL A 48 5.52 -3.47 0.92
C VAL A 48 7.03 -3.29 0.81
N MET A 49 7.71 -4.25 0.17
CA MET A 49 9.16 -4.24 0.03
C MET A 49 9.68 -3.01 -0.73
N ASN A 50 8.96 -2.57 -1.74
CA ASN A 50 9.37 -1.45 -2.59
C ASN A 50 8.97 -0.07 -2.05
N GLY A 51 8.20 -0.01 -0.97
CA GLY A 51 7.86 1.25 -0.31
C GLY A 51 8.78 1.54 0.87
N ASP A 52 8.91 2.80 1.21
CA ASP A 52 9.62 3.23 2.41
C ASP A 52 8.74 3.07 3.66
N ALA A 53 7.43 3.09 3.46
CA ALA A 53 6.41 2.89 4.48
C ALA A 53 5.14 2.37 3.81
N ALA A 54 4.18 1.91 4.59
CA ALA A 54 2.92 1.39 4.06
C ALA A 54 1.72 1.99 4.79
N ILE A 55 0.60 2.09 4.07
CA ILE A 55 -0.69 2.43 4.66
C ILE A 55 -1.67 1.32 4.25
N ALA A 56 -2.20 0.63 5.25
CA ALA A 56 -3.20 -0.41 5.05
C ALA A 56 -4.60 0.19 5.21
N VAL A 57 -5.43 0.05 4.20
CA VAL A 57 -6.79 0.56 4.21
C VAL A 57 -7.76 -0.62 4.20
N SER A 58 -8.62 -0.68 5.20
CA SER A 58 -9.57 -1.76 5.40
C SER A 58 -8.90 -3.11 5.72
N GLY A 59 -9.68 -4.17 5.94
CA GLY A 59 -9.16 -5.44 6.38
C GLY A 59 -9.67 -6.62 5.57
N SER A 60 -8.76 -7.29 4.88
CA SER A 60 -9.00 -8.56 4.21
C SER A 60 -7.78 -9.46 4.44
N GLY A 61 -7.81 -10.67 3.92
CA GLY A 61 -6.66 -11.57 3.99
C GLY A 61 -5.43 -11.00 3.30
N GLY A 62 -5.62 -10.28 2.18
CA GLY A 62 -4.53 -9.61 1.49
C GLY A 62 -3.92 -8.49 2.31
N THR A 63 -4.74 -7.67 2.96
CA THR A 63 -4.27 -6.62 3.86
C THR A 63 -3.50 -7.21 5.04
N LEU A 64 -3.97 -8.31 5.62
CA LEU A 64 -3.29 -8.99 6.72
C LEU A 64 -1.90 -9.48 6.29
N SER A 65 -1.76 -10.00 5.08
CA SER A 65 -0.46 -10.43 4.57
C SER A 65 0.51 -9.25 4.40
N GLU A 66 0.03 -8.10 3.92
CA GLU A 66 0.83 -6.89 3.79
C GLU A 66 1.28 -6.35 5.15
N VAL A 67 0.42 -6.41 6.15
CA VAL A 67 0.76 -6.08 7.55
C VAL A 67 1.91 -6.97 8.04
N GLY A 68 1.85 -8.28 7.77
CA GLY A 68 2.91 -9.21 8.09
C GLY A 68 4.23 -8.90 7.38
N PHE A 69 4.16 -8.58 6.09
CA PHE A 69 5.35 -8.22 5.32
C PHE A 69 5.98 -6.90 5.80
N ALA A 70 5.19 -5.95 6.26
CA ALA A 70 5.72 -4.71 6.84
C ALA A 70 6.62 -5.01 8.05
N SER A 71 6.24 -5.98 8.87
CA SER A 71 7.09 -6.44 9.98
C SER A 71 8.36 -7.12 9.47
N VAL A 72 8.23 -8.01 8.49
CA VAL A 72 9.37 -8.77 7.93
C VAL A 72 10.41 -7.83 7.31
N TYR A 73 9.97 -6.83 6.56
CA TYR A 73 10.86 -5.90 5.87
C TYR A 73 11.16 -4.64 6.68
N ASP A 74 10.70 -4.58 7.92
CA ASP A 74 10.93 -3.45 8.83
C ASP A 74 10.46 -2.12 8.23
N ARG A 75 9.23 -2.12 7.72
CA ARG A 75 8.60 -0.92 7.18
C ARG A 75 7.57 -0.37 8.18
N PRO A 76 7.59 0.94 8.47
CA PRO A 76 6.52 1.56 9.23
C PRO A 76 5.18 1.38 8.51
N ILE A 77 4.13 1.06 9.26
CA ILE A 77 2.80 0.88 8.69
C ILE A 77 1.74 1.52 9.56
N ALA A 78 0.89 2.34 8.93
CA ALA A 78 -0.33 2.87 9.53
C ALA A 78 -1.53 2.11 8.97
N GLY A 79 -2.54 1.88 9.79
CA GLY A 79 -3.76 1.18 9.39
C GLY A 79 -4.99 2.03 9.61
N ILE A 80 -5.87 2.07 8.60
CA ILE A 80 -7.19 2.70 8.68
C ILE A 80 -8.22 1.60 8.53
N GLY A 81 -8.87 1.20 9.63
CA GLY A 81 -9.79 0.08 9.64
C GLY A 81 -9.13 -1.25 9.25
N ALA A 82 -7.83 -1.36 9.47
CA ALA A 82 -7.03 -2.54 9.15
C ALA A 82 -6.99 -3.52 10.32
N PRO A 83 -6.54 -4.77 10.08
CA PRO A 83 -6.36 -5.73 11.16
C PRO A 83 -5.43 -5.23 12.25
N ASP A 84 -5.76 -5.53 13.49
CA ASP A 84 -4.99 -5.14 14.67
C ASP A 84 -3.70 -5.96 14.76
N ALA A 85 -2.58 -5.26 14.92
CA ALA A 85 -1.28 -5.90 15.10
C ALA A 85 -0.34 -4.96 15.85
N PRO A 86 0.62 -5.49 16.66
CA PRO A 86 1.44 -4.66 17.53
C PRO A 86 2.29 -3.59 16.82
N HIS A 87 2.68 -3.84 15.57
CA HIS A 87 3.53 -2.93 14.81
C HIS A 87 2.74 -1.96 13.91
N VAL A 88 1.40 -2.06 13.89
CA VAL A 88 0.54 -1.18 13.09
C VAL A 88 0.10 -0.01 13.92
N ALA A 89 0.35 1.21 13.42
CA ALA A 89 -0.21 2.42 14.01
C ALA A 89 -1.67 2.56 13.56
N ASP A 90 -2.59 2.32 14.46
CA ASP A 90 -4.03 2.41 14.19
C ASP A 90 -4.44 3.89 14.17
N VAL A 91 -4.89 4.37 13.03
CA VAL A 91 -5.30 5.76 12.82
C VAL A 91 -6.69 5.81 12.18
N GLU A 92 -7.37 6.95 12.32
CA GLU A 92 -8.75 7.07 11.88
C GLU A 92 -8.92 7.79 10.54
N THR A 93 -7.92 8.57 10.11
CA THR A 93 -8.03 9.40 8.92
C THR A 93 -6.85 9.21 7.97
N PRO A 94 -7.05 9.43 6.66
CA PRO A 94 -5.95 9.42 5.69
C PRO A 94 -4.84 10.42 6.04
N ALA A 95 -5.20 11.62 6.52
CA ALA A 95 -4.22 12.62 6.91
C ALA A 95 -3.32 12.13 8.07
N ALA A 96 -3.91 11.47 9.07
CA ALA A 96 -3.15 10.89 10.18
C ALA A 96 -2.23 9.76 9.71
N ALA A 97 -2.67 8.95 8.75
CA ALA A 97 -1.86 7.88 8.19
C ALA A 97 -0.65 8.45 7.44
N VAL A 98 -0.86 9.45 6.61
CA VAL A 98 0.22 10.12 5.87
C VAL A 98 1.22 10.76 6.82
N ALA A 99 0.75 11.47 7.85
CA ALA A 99 1.63 12.07 8.84
C ALA A 99 2.49 11.03 9.56
N TYR A 100 1.91 9.90 9.94
CA TYR A 100 2.64 8.82 10.59
C TYR A 100 3.74 8.25 9.70
N VAL A 101 3.44 7.94 8.44
CA VAL A 101 4.43 7.34 7.55
C VAL A 101 5.53 8.33 7.16
N GLU A 102 5.22 9.60 7.00
CA GLU A 102 6.22 10.63 6.75
C GLU A 102 7.20 10.77 7.93
N ASP A 103 6.68 10.73 9.16
CA ASP A 103 7.49 10.88 10.36
C ASP A 103 8.36 9.66 10.66
N ASN A 104 7.98 8.48 10.19
CA ASN A 104 8.64 7.22 10.55
C ASN A 104 9.35 6.54 9.38
N ALA A 105 9.12 6.95 8.15
CA ALA A 105 9.79 6.37 7.00
C ALA A 105 11.28 6.71 7.03
N ASP A 106 12.09 5.70 6.72
CA ASP A 106 13.56 5.83 6.67
C ASP A 106 13.96 5.99 5.20
N CYS A 107 13.91 7.21 4.70
CA CYS A 107 14.21 7.53 3.32
C CYS A 107 15.12 8.77 3.16
#